data_876cdc8d7a84a99dbd316e9a60559b2b
#
_entry.id   876cdc8d7a84a99dbd316e9a60559b2b
#
_cell.length_a   1.000
_cell.length_b   1.000
_cell.length_c   1.000
_cell.angle_alpha   90.00
_cell.angle_beta   90.00
_cell.angle_gamma   90.00
#
_symmetry.space_group_name_H-M   'P 1'
#
loop_
_entity.id
_entity.type
_entity.pdbx_description
1 polymer ?
#
loop_
_entity_poly.entity_id
_entity_poly.type
_entity_poly.pdbx_seq_one_letter_code
_entity_poly.pdbx_strand_id
1 'polypeptide(L)'
;VVITLKDSDTAVTGLENLNEAKSIALAGGSVPVGKYTRQALMNLGILDKVDDASTITTEQVSEALGGAEISEQANVSKVLIAVTEGACEVGTTYYSDTYGYEDQIKILQTVSYDLTGDVIYPICQVQNDEADKTQTAAAKDFYKFVLSDKAKKVFDAYYFDTDVER
;
A
#
# COMPACT_ATOMS: atom_id res chain seq x y z
N VAL A 1 -2.48 -0.01 4.77
CA VAL A 1 -3.33 -0.72 5.75
C VAL A 1 -2.86 -2.14 5.97
N VAL A 2 -3.12 -2.69 7.17
CA VAL A 2 -3.00 -4.12 7.48
C VAL A 2 -4.39 -4.75 7.40
N ILE A 3 -4.53 -5.83 6.64
CA ILE A 3 -5.81 -6.49 6.37
C ILE A 3 -5.80 -7.96 6.78
N THR A 4 -6.99 -8.49 7.05
CA THR A 4 -7.24 -9.93 7.26
C THR A 4 -8.62 -10.30 6.72
N LEU A 5 -8.96 -11.58 6.67
CA LEU A 5 -10.33 -12.01 6.34
C LEU A 5 -11.36 -11.42 7.32
N LYS A 6 -12.58 -11.17 6.83
CA LYS A 6 -13.67 -10.55 7.61
C LYS A 6 -13.93 -11.28 8.92
N ASP A 7 -14.00 -12.59 8.85
CA ASP A 7 -14.34 -13.48 9.98
C ASP A 7 -13.10 -14.08 10.67
N SER A 8 -11.89 -13.53 10.37
CA SER A 8 -10.65 -13.99 11.02
C SER A 8 -10.68 -13.68 12.52
N ASP A 9 -10.19 -14.62 13.31
CA ASP A 9 -9.95 -14.50 14.76
C ASP A 9 -8.47 -14.21 15.08
N THR A 10 -7.74 -13.63 14.12
CA THR A 10 -6.32 -13.28 14.28
C THR A 10 -6.07 -12.45 15.53
N ALA A 11 -4.95 -12.72 16.20
CA ALA A 11 -4.47 -11.90 17.32
C ALA A 11 -3.77 -10.62 16.84
N VAL A 12 -3.43 -10.53 15.54
CA VAL A 12 -2.79 -9.34 14.95
C VAL A 12 -3.74 -8.14 14.99
N THR A 13 -3.24 -7.02 15.49
CA THR A 13 -3.96 -5.75 15.54
C THR A 13 -3.33 -4.68 14.65
N GLY A 14 -2.08 -4.88 14.21
CA GLY A 14 -1.35 -3.95 13.37
C GLY A 14 0.08 -4.41 13.09
N LEU A 15 0.91 -3.48 12.61
CA LEU A 15 2.32 -3.76 12.31
C LEU A 15 3.13 -4.09 13.56
N GLU A 16 2.75 -3.52 14.71
CA GLU A 16 3.47 -3.65 15.98
C GLU A 16 3.49 -5.08 16.51
N ASN A 17 2.48 -5.88 16.18
CA ASN A 17 2.38 -7.28 16.59
C ASN A 17 2.17 -8.23 15.41
N LEU A 18 2.71 -7.87 14.26
CA LEU A 18 2.62 -8.65 13.02
C LEU A 18 3.27 -10.05 13.16
N ASN A 19 4.19 -10.20 14.10
CA ASN A 19 4.82 -11.47 14.48
C ASN A 19 3.84 -12.50 15.10
N GLU A 20 2.63 -12.08 15.49
CA GLU A 20 1.60 -13.00 16.00
C GLU A 20 0.81 -13.69 14.86
N ALA A 21 1.00 -13.26 13.62
CA ALA A 21 0.37 -13.88 12.47
C ALA A 21 0.95 -15.29 12.20
N LYS A 22 0.07 -16.23 11.84
CA LYS A 22 0.48 -17.57 11.36
C LYS A 22 1.16 -17.49 10.00
N SER A 23 0.69 -16.58 9.14
CA SER A 23 1.27 -16.32 7.82
C SER A 23 0.95 -14.91 7.34
N ILE A 24 1.90 -14.30 6.62
CA ILE A 24 1.85 -12.91 6.19
C ILE A 24 2.01 -12.84 4.67
N ALA A 25 1.08 -12.21 3.97
CA ALA A 25 1.26 -11.80 2.59
C ALA A 25 1.97 -10.44 2.54
N LEU A 26 3.18 -10.40 2.03
CA LEU A 26 3.99 -9.19 1.93
C LEU A 26 4.52 -9.01 0.52
N ALA A 27 4.31 -7.85 -0.08
CA ALA A 27 4.93 -7.56 -1.37
C ALA A 27 6.47 -7.44 -1.25
N GLY A 28 7.18 -7.82 -2.31
CA GLY A 28 8.63 -7.71 -2.38
C GLY A 28 9.13 -6.28 -2.16
N GLY A 29 10.36 -6.10 -1.69
CA GLY A 29 10.93 -4.79 -1.37
C GLY A 29 10.96 -3.80 -2.54
N SER A 30 11.11 -4.30 -3.77
CA SER A 30 11.06 -3.48 -5.00
C SER A 30 9.65 -3.01 -5.38
N VAL A 31 8.60 -3.59 -4.79
CA VAL A 31 7.20 -3.18 -5.00
C VAL A 31 6.91 -2.02 -4.03
N PRO A 32 6.30 -0.91 -4.47
CA PRO A 32 6.12 0.26 -3.61
C PRO A 32 5.45 -0.04 -2.27
N VAL A 33 4.35 -0.79 -2.21
CA VAL A 33 3.70 -1.15 -0.94
C VAL A 33 4.60 -1.98 -0.04
N GLY A 34 5.43 -2.87 -0.61
CA GLY A 34 6.42 -3.66 0.13
C GLY A 34 7.54 -2.78 0.71
N LYS A 35 7.99 -1.76 -0.03
CA LYS A 35 8.94 -0.75 0.45
C LYS A 35 8.35 0.07 1.61
N TYR A 36 7.11 0.57 1.46
CA TYR A 36 6.43 1.34 2.52
C TYR A 36 6.21 0.51 3.79
N THR A 37 5.87 -0.78 3.65
CA THR A 37 5.73 -1.66 4.81
C THR A 37 7.06 -1.82 5.55
N ARG A 38 8.18 -2.03 4.83
CA ARG A 38 9.52 -2.12 5.43
C ARG A 38 9.94 -0.82 6.08
N GLN A 39 9.63 0.32 5.46
CA GLN A 39 9.88 1.64 6.05
C GLN A 39 9.12 1.82 7.37
N ALA A 40 7.86 1.41 7.42
CA ALA A 40 7.08 1.48 8.65
C ALA A 40 7.65 0.57 9.74
N LEU A 41 8.05 -0.65 9.41
CA LEU A 41 8.69 -1.58 10.35
C LEU A 41 10.04 -1.05 10.87
N MET A 42 10.83 -0.36 10.03
CA MET A 42 12.05 0.35 10.46
C MET A 42 11.73 1.48 11.45
N ASN A 43 10.70 2.27 11.17
CA ASN A 43 10.31 3.39 12.02
C ASN A 43 9.69 2.94 13.34
N LEU A 44 9.09 1.74 13.39
CA LEU A 44 8.67 1.07 14.62
C LEU A 44 9.84 0.43 15.40
N GLY A 45 11.04 0.37 14.83
CA GLY A 45 12.21 -0.27 15.45
C GLY A 45 12.17 -1.81 15.40
N ILE A 46 11.32 -2.39 14.54
CA ILE A 46 11.24 -3.83 14.30
C ILE A 46 12.34 -4.28 13.34
N LEU A 47 12.64 -3.44 12.33
CA LEU A 47 13.74 -3.64 11.39
C LEU A 47 14.87 -2.67 11.68
N ASP A 48 16.10 -3.09 11.41
CA ASP A 48 17.25 -2.21 11.43
C ASP A 48 17.13 -1.12 10.36
N LYS A 49 17.60 0.09 10.68
CA LYS A 49 17.57 1.23 9.76
C LYS A 49 18.61 1.06 8.66
N VAL A 50 18.16 1.20 7.43
CA VAL A 50 18.99 1.25 6.22
C VAL A 50 18.58 2.47 5.38
N ASP A 51 19.46 2.91 4.47
CA ASP A 51 19.19 4.08 3.62
C ASP A 51 18.05 3.85 2.63
N ASP A 52 17.89 2.63 2.13
CA ASP A 52 16.81 2.25 1.21
C ASP A 52 16.08 1.00 1.69
N ALA A 53 14.85 1.18 2.19
CA ALA A 53 14.01 0.11 2.69
C ALA A 53 13.69 -0.98 1.63
N SER A 54 13.83 -0.66 0.34
CA SER A 54 13.60 -1.63 -0.75
C SER A 54 14.66 -2.73 -0.80
N THR A 55 15.82 -2.53 -0.17
CA THR A 55 16.91 -3.51 -0.12
C THR A 55 16.74 -4.57 0.96
N ILE A 56 15.82 -4.36 1.90
CA ILE A 56 15.52 -5.34 2.96
C ILE A 56 14.80 -6.53 2.34
N THR A 57 15.37 -7.72 2.50
CA THR A 57 14.80 -8.95 1.94
C THR A 57 13.62 -9.45 2.78
N THR A 58 12.83 -10.33 2.20
CA THR A 58 11.71 -10.96 2.92
C THR A 58 12.19 -11.85 4.05
N GLU A 59 13.36 -12.50 3.89
CA GLU A 59 14.00 -13.29 4.94
C GLU A 59 14.39 -12.41 6.14
N GLN A 60 14.95 -11.22 5.91
CA GLN A 60 15.27 -10.28 6.98
C GLN A 60 14.02 -9.80 7.72
N VAL A 61 12.92 -9.57 7.00
CA VAL A 61 11.62 -9.23 7.64
C VAL A 61 11.13 -10.41 8.48
N SER A 62 11.19 -11.64 7.96
CA SER A 62 10.79 -12.84 8.69
C SER A 62 11.61 -13.03 9.97
N GLU A 63 12.95 -12.89 9.90
CA GLU A 63 13.85 -12.97 11.05
C GLU A 63 13.51 -11.93 12.12
N ALA A 64 13.29 -10.66 11.71
CA ALA A 64 12.93 -9.58 12.62
C ALA A 64 11.55 -9.79 13.29
N LEU A 65 10.65 -10.51 12.62
CA LEU A 65 9.34 -10.92 13.15
C LEU A 65 9.40 -12.29 13.85
N GLY A 66 10.59 -12.73 14.30
CA GLY A 66 10.74 -13.98 15.08
C GLY A 66 10.61 -15.26 14.26
N GLY A 67 10.83 -15.20 12.95
CA GLY A 67 10.69 -16.33 12.03
C GLY A 67 9.27 -16.52 11.49
N ALA A 68 8.46 -15.45 11.46
CA ALA A 68 7.11 -15.49 10.91
C ALA A 68 7.09 -15.99 9.45
N GLU A 69 6.11 -16.81 9.11
CA GLU A 69 5.96 -17.30 7.73
C GLU A 69 5.49 -16.14 6.82
N ILE A 70 6.30 -15.80 5.83
CA ILE A 70 5.98 -14.73 4.87
C ILE A 70 5.89 -15.29 3.46
N SER A 71 4.73 -15.09 2.83
CA SER A 71 4.53 -15.32 1.40
C SER A 71 4.82 -14.04 0.65
N GLU A 72 5.98 -13.96 -0.02
CA GLU A 72 6.34 -12.81 -0.83
C GLU A 72 5.46 -12.72 -2.09
N GLN A 73 4.90 -11.55 -2.33
CA GLN A 73 4.01 -11.28 -3.44
C GLN A 73 4.66 -10.35 -4.48
N ALA A 74 4.44 -10.65 -5.76
CA ALA A 74 5.01 -9.89 -6.87
C ALA A 74 4.38 -8.49 -7.05
N ASN A 75 3.21 -8.24 -6.48
CA ASN A 75 2.51 -6.96 -6.53
C ASN A 75 1.43 -6.88 -5.46
N VAL A 76 0.85 -5.67 -5.30
CA VAL A 76 -0.18 -5.38 -4.29
C VAL A 76 -1.45 -6.21 -4.47
N SER A 77 -1.91 -6.43 -5.70
CA SER A 77 -3.14 -7.22 -5.96
C SER A 77 -2.98 -8.67 -5.53
N LYS A 78 -1.76 -9.23 -5.61
CA LYS A 78 -1.48 -10.59 -5.14
C LYS A 78 -1.51 -10.70 -3.62
N VAL A 79 -1.12 -9.65 -2.90
CA VAL A 79 -1.28 -9.59 -1.43
C VAL A 79 -2.76 -9.69 -1.07
N LEU A 80 -3.63 -8.88 -1.70
CA LEU A 80 -5.06 -8.91 -1.46
C LEU A 80 -5.68 -10.29 -1.75
N ILE A 81 -5.31 -10.89 -2.89
CA ILE A 81 -5.76 -12.23 -3.27
C ILE A 81 -5.32 -13.28 -2.24
N ALA A 82 -4.06 -13.25 -1.80
CA ALA A 82 -3.53 -14.21 -0.83
C ALA A 82 -4.32 -14.18 0.50
N VAL A 83 -4.77 -13.00 0.91
CA VAL A 83 -5.62 -12.85 2.11
C VAL A 83 -7.06 -13.28 1.83
N THR A 84 -7.69 -12.83 0.73
CA THR A 84 -9.10 -13.12 0.43
C THR A 84 -9.35 -14.59 0.13
N GLU A 85 -8.35 -15.31 -0.41
CA GLU A 85 -8.41 -16.76 -0.62
C GLU A 85 -8.00 -17.58 0.63
N GLY A 86 -7.61 -16.91 1.72
CA GLY A 86 -7.20 -17.56 2.97
C GLY A 86 -5.84 -18.26 2.90
N ALA A 87 -5.03 -17.97 1.88
CA ALA A 87 -3.67 -18.49 1.76
C ALA A 87 -2.71 -17.85 2.79
N CYS A 88 -2.99 -16.60 3.19
CA CYS A 88 -2.30 -15.91 4.27
C CYS A 88 -3.32 -15.32 5.26
N GLU A 89 -2.94 -15.29 6.54
CA GLU A 89 -3.80 -14.79 7.61
C GLU A 89 -3.94 -13.27 7.56
N VAL A 90 -2.84 -12.57 7.31
CA VAL A 90 -2.81 -11.10 7.22
C VAL A 90 -1.99 -10.66 6.00
N GLY A 91 -2.16 -9.39 5.61
CA GLY A 91 -1.36 -8.80 4.55
C GLY A 91 -1.34 -7.28 4.63
N THR A 92 -0.39 -6.65 3.91
CA THR A 92 -0.27 -5.19 3.82
C THR A 92 -0.58 -4.72 2.41
N THR A 93 -1.55 -3.81 2.29
CA THR A 93 -2.02 -3.27 1.01
C THR A 93 -2.33 -1.77 1.12
N TYR A 94 -2.68 -1.11 0.03
CA TYR A 94 -3.20 0.26 0.10
C TYR A 94 -4.67 0.27 0.53
N TYR A 95 -5.09 1.37 1.16
CA TYR A 95 -6.50 1.54 1.53
C TYR A 95 -7.41 1.52 0.30
N SER A 96 -6.98 2.16 -0.79
CA SER A 96 -7.71 2.16 -2.06
C SER A 96 -7.93 0.77 -2.67
N ASP A 97 -7.03 -0.19 -2.42
CA ASP A 97 -7.19 -1.56 -2.94
C ASP A 97 -8.26 -2.36 -2.18
N THR A 98 -8.71 -1.87 -1.02
CA THR A 98 -9.78 -2.53 -0.24
C THR A 98 -11.19 -2.19 -0.74
N TYR A 99 -11.31 -1.21 -1.66
CA TYR A 99 -12.57 -0.87 -2.27
C TYR A 99 -13.20 -2.08 -2.99
N GLY A 100 -14.46 -2.39 -2.65
CA GLY A 100 -15.18 -3.54 -3.18
C GLY A 100 -14.88 -4.88 -2.51
N TYR A 101 -14.07 -4.88 -1.42
CA TYR A 101 -13.76 -6.07 -0.62
C TYR A 101 -14.26 -5.98 0.82
N GLU A 102 -15.09 -5.01 1.17
CA GLU A 102 -15.56 -4.71 2.52
C GLU A 102 -16.33 -5.87 3.17
N ASP A 103 -16.93 -6.73 2.35
CA ASP A 103 -17.64 -7.93 2.81
C ASP A 103 -16.71 -9.14 3.01
N GLN A 104 -15.49 -9.11 2.46
CA GLN A 104 -14.54 -10.21 2.49
C GLN A 104 -13.40 -10.00 3.49
N ILE A 105 -12.99 -8.75 3.70
CA ILE A 105 -11.88 -8.40 4.58
C ILE A 105 -12.30 -7.40 5.67
N LYS A 106 -11.48 -7.33 6.71
CA LYS A 106 -11.46 -6.21 7.67
C LYS A 106 -10.08 -5.59 7.74
N ILE A 107 -10.04 -4.29 7.95
CA ILE A 107 -8.81 -3.53 8.18
C ILE A 107 -8.51 -3.60 9.68
N LEU A 108 -7.32 -4.11 10.02
CA LEU A 108 -6.82 -4.18 11.39
C LEU A 108 -6.19 -2.85 11.81
N GLN A 109 -5.44 -2.22 10.89
CA GLN A 109 -4.77 -0.94 11.14
C GLN A 109 -4.69 -0.13 9.85
N THR A 110 -4.97 1.18 9.95
CA THR A 110 -4.52 2.17 8.98
C THR A 110 -3.18 2.72 9.48
N VAL A 111 -2.12 2.47 8.72
CA VAL A 111 -0.75 2.86 9.10
C VAL A 111 -0.56 4.35 8.88
N SER A 112 -0.06 5.07 9.91
CA SER A 112 0.20 6.51 9.83
C SER A 112 1.30 6.83 8.80
N TYR A 113 1.16 7.97 8.13
CA TYR A 113 2.20 8.53 7.26
C TYR A 113 3.49 8.88 8.02
N ASP A 114 3.44 9.08 9.34
CA ASP A 114 4.65 9.22 10.17
C ASP A 114 5.55 7.98 10.10
N LEU A 115 4.97 6.80 9.84
CA LEU A 115 5.70 5.54 9.72
C LEU A 115 6.12 5.23 8.28
N THR A 116 5.30 5.54 7.29
CA THR A 116 5.56 5.20 5.88
C THR A 116 6.26 6.31 5.10
N GLY A 117 6.14 7.57 5.55
CA GLY A 117 6.24 8.73 4.69
C GLY A 117 5.00 8.87 3.81
N ASP A 118 4.93 9.96 3.04
CA ASP A 118 3.81 10.24 2.16
C ASP A 118 3.74 9.23 1.01
N VAL A 119 2.56 8.64 0.81
CA VAL A 119 2.27 7.77 -0.32
C VAL A 119 1.59 8.59 -1.41
N ILE A 120 2.39 9.12 -2.34
CA ILE A 120 1.96 10.13 -3.31
C ILE A 120 1.79 9.53 -4.71
N TYR A 121 0.70 9.88 -5.38
CA TYR A 121 0.47 9.64 -6.81
C TYR A 121 0.66 10.95 -7.58
N PRO A 122 1.87 11.25 -8.07
CA PRO A 122 2.13 12.49 -8.78
C PRO A 122 1.54 12.45 -10.20
N ILE A 123 1.03 13.59 -10.67
CA ILE A 123 0.62 13.77 -12.06
C ILE A 123 1.39 14.93 -12.69
N CYS A 124 1.89 14.76 -13.90
CA CYS A 124 2.49 15.83 -14.68
C CYS A 124 2.08 15.74 -16.14
N GLN A 125 2.11 16.88 -16.84
CA GLN A 125 1.99 16.91 -18.28
C GLN A 125 3.36 16.74 -18.91
N VAL A 126 3.54 15.69 -19.72
CA VAL A 126 4.77 15.45 -20.46
C VAL A 126 4.70 16.18 -21.80
N GLN A 127 5.81 16.79 -22.21
CA GLN A 127 5.93 17.38 -23.55
C GLN A 127 6.01 16.24 -24.59
N ASN A 128 5.21 16.36 -25.65
CA ASN A 128 5.27 15.49 -26.81
C ASN A 128 5.36 16.37 -28.07
N ASP A 129 6.51 16.32 -28.75
CA ASP A 129 6.81 17.13 -29.92
C ASP A 129 5.98 16.72 -31.14
N GLU A 130 5.38 15.51 -31.16
CA GLU A 130 4.50 15.02 -32.20
C GLU A 130 3.02 15.41 -31.96
N ALA A 131 2.69 15.96 -30.79
CA ALA A 131 1.32 16.34 -30.45
C ALA A 131 0.92 17.63 -31.18
N ASP A 132 -0.24 17.61 -31.79
CA ASP A 132 -0.85 18.81 -32.32
C ASP A 132 -1.41 19.73 -31.21
N LYS A 133 -1.84 20.94 -31.59
CA LYS A 133 -2.38 21.93 -30.65
C LYS A 133 -3.63 21.43 -29.92
N THR A 134 -4.46 20.62 -30.55
CA THR A 134 -5.70 20.07 -29.98
C THR A 134 -5.37 19.02 -28.93
N GLN A 135 -4.43 18.12 -29.22
CA GLN A 135 -3.96 17.11 -28.28
C GLN A 135 -3.29 17.76 -27.06
N THR A 136 -2.44 18.77 -27.28
CA THR A 136 -1.80 19.52 -26.18
C THR A 136 -2.83 20.23 -25.30
N ALA A 137 -3.85 20.85 -25.89
CA ALA A 137 -4.93 21.50 -25.15
C ALA A 137 -5.75 20.48 -24.34
N ALA A 138 -6.11 19.34 -24.95
CA ALA A 138 -6.84 18.26 -24.25
C ALA A 138 -6.06 17.69 -23.05
N ALA A 139 -4.75 17.46 -23.18
CA ALA A 139 -3.91 17.01 -22.10
C ALA A 139 -3.89 18.01 -20.93
N LYS A 140 -3.80 19.32 -21.24
CA LYS A 140 -3.86 20.40 -20.23
C LYS A 140 -5.20 20.47 -19.52
N ASP A 141 -6.30 20.28 -20.27
CA ASP A 141 -7.64 20.29 -19.69
C ASP A 141 -7.89 19.05 -18.82
N PHE A 142 -7.40 17.88 -19.23
CA PHE A 142 -7.43 16.67 -18.42
C PHE A 142 -6.62 16.83 -17.12
N TYR A 143 -5.40 17.39 -17.21
CA TYR A 143 -4.60 17.69 -16.02
C TYR A 143 -5.36 18.58 -15.02
N LYS A 144 -5.99 19.67 -15.50
CA LYS A 144 -6.80 20.54 -14.65
C LYS A 144 -8.01 19.81 -14.05
N PHE A 145 -8.66 18.95 -14.86
CA PHE A 145 -9.80 18.16 -14.39
C PHE A 145 -9.40 17.23 -13.25
N VAL A 146 -8.28 16.50 -13.37
CA VAL A 146 -7.80 15.60 -12.32
C VAL A 146 -7.54 16.33 -11.00
N LEU A 147 -7.12 17.60 -11.04
CA LEU A 147 -6.89 18.44 -9.87
C LEU A 147 -8.16 19.15 -9.34
N SER A 148 -9.30 18.96 -9.97
CA SER A 148 -10.55 19.62 -9.59
C SER A 148 -11.25 18.93 -8.42
N ASP A 149 -12.10 19.68 -7.69
CA ASP A 149 -12.94 19.14 -6.61
C ASP A 149 -13.88 18.02 -7.10
N LYS A 150 -14.25 18.03 -8.40
CA LYS A 150 -15.04 16.96 -8.99
C LYS A 150 -14.27 15.66 -9.08
N ALA A 151 -13.01 15.72 -9.49
CA ALA A 151 -12.14 14.53 -9.55
C ALA A 151 -11.77 14.06 -8.15
N LYS A 152 -11.47 14.97 -7.21
CA LYS A 152 -11.22 14.62 -5.80
C LYS A 152 -12.36 13.80 -5.21
N LYS A 153 -13.61 14.21 -5.38
CA LYS A 153 -14.78 13.44 -4.92
C LYS A 153 -14.85 12.03 -5.51
N VAL A 154 -14.37 11.84 -6.73
CA VAL A 154 -14.29 10.50 -7.33
C VAL A 154 -13.18 9.69 -6.67
N PHE A 155 -11.99 10.27 -6.48
CA PHE A 155 -10.89 9.60 -5.80
C PHE A 155 -11.26 9.21 -4.36
N ASP A 156 -11.87 10.13 -3.60
CA ASP A 156 -12.35 9.86 -2.23
C ASP A 156 -13.34 8.69 -2.19
N ALA A 157 -14.25 8.61 -3.18
CA ALA A 157 -15.22 7.52 -3.29
C ALA A 157 -14.57 6.14 -3.56
N TYR A 158 -13.32 6.13 -4.04
CA TYR A 158 -12.52 4.92 -4.26
C TYR A 158 -11.40 4.79 -3.21
N TYR A 159 -11.55 5.42 -2.05
CA TYR A 159 -10.65 5.31 -0.89
C TYR A 159 -9.25 5.88 -1.11
N PHE A 160 -9.07 6.78 -2.08
CA PHE A 160 -7.85 7.59 -2.15
C PHE A 160 -7.96 8.77 -1.20
N ASP A 161 -6.87 9.08 -0.52
CA ASP A 161 -6.77 10.29 0.29
C ASP A 161 -6.43 11.47 -0.64
N THR A 162 -7.33 12.44 -0.72
CA THR A 162 -7.14 13.65 -1.53
C THR A 162 -6.84 14.90 -0.71
N ASP A 163 -6.77 14.76 0.61
CA ASP A 163 -6.40 15.84 1.55
C ASP A 163 -4.88 15.92 1.68
N VAL A 164 -4.23 16.21 0.55
CA VAL A 164 -2.77 16.38 0.49
C VAL A 164 -2.44 17.88 0.52
N GLU A 165 -1.67 18.30 1.51
CA GLU A 165 -1.06 19.62 1.53
C GLU A 165 -0.04 19.74 0.37
N ARG A 166 -0.05 20.89 -0.33
CA ARG A 166 0.82 21.17 -1.48
C ARG A 166 1.96 22.10 -1.08
#